data_126aca771e87aef1b2f872157aa73233
#
_entry.id   126aca771e87aef1b2f872157aa73233
#
_cell.length_a   1.000
_cell.length_b   1.000
_cell.length_c   1.000
_cell.angle_alpha   90.00
_cell.angle_beta   90.00
_cell.angle_gamma   90.00
#
_symmetry.space_group_name_H-M   'P 1'
#
loop_
_entity.id
_entity.type
_entity.pdbx_description
1 polymer ?
#
loop_
_entity_poly.entity_id
_entity_poly.type
_entity_poly.pdbx_seq_one_letter_code
_entity_poly.pdbx_strand_id
1 'polypeptide(L)'
;MKPALKAMVLLVLVHLVLSPDFLSAHGDKRPMKKGILLVAFGSTIPEAQVSFENIEQSVKETFPGVPVYWSYTSRIIIKKMAKEGKHLATPAEALAKMMRENFTQVAVQSLHTIPGAEFHGLLKNVHKFAGMSKGIKKVLVGYPLLATSEDVQRVAEIMMKIIPKERRKKDAVVFMGHGTHHPANVYYAALNYHVQKLDPNIFVGTVEGWPEIDEIKADLKLRRIKQAYLIPFMSVAGDHARNDMAGPEPDSWKSILEKEGIQCVPVLKGTAEYQEFVDIWVDHLRTAFEHFE
;
A
#
# COMPACT_ATOMS: atom_id res chain seq x y z
N MET A 1 -63.12 -20.82 24.91
CA MET A 1 -61.99 -20.96 23.93
C MET A 1 -60.89 -21.75 24.59
N LYS A 2 -60.43 -22.84 23.96
CA LYS A 2 -59.48 -23.76 24.56
C LYS A 2 -58.11 -23.12 24.69
N PRO A 3 -57.32 -23.34 25.73
CA PRO A 3 -56.02 -22.69 25.96
C PRO A 3 -54.98 -22.91 24.83
N ALA A 4 -55.13 -23.98 24.07
CA ALA A 4 -54.26 -24.28 22.93
C ALA A 4 -54.36 -23.27 21.75
N LEU A 5 -55.54 -22.64 21.56
CA LEU A 5 -55.74 -21.67 20.49
C LEU A 5 -55.08 -20.31 20.81
N LYS A 6 -55.03 -19.93 22.13
CA LYS A 6 -54.35 -18.69 22.54
C LYS A 6 -52.82 -18.80 22.42
N ALA A 7 -52.24 -19.97 22.67
CA ALA A 7 -50.81 -20.22 22.53
C ALA A 7 -50.38 -20.18 21.03
N MET A 8 -51.22 -20.72 20.14
CA MET A 8 -50.94 -20.72 18.70
C MET A 8 -51.00 -19.32 18.07
N VAL A 9 -51.93 -18.46 18.52
CA VAL A 9 -52.03 -17.06 18.07
C VAL A 9 -50.83 -16.23 18.55
N LEU A 10 -50.32 -16.49 19.76
CA LEU A 10 -49.16 -15.81 20.30
C LEU A 10 -47.87 -16.22 19.59
N LEU A 11 -47.75 -17.52 19.22
CA LEU A 11 -46.57 -18.04 18.47
C LEU A 11 -46.52 -17.46 17.05
N VAL A 12 -47.66 -17.29 16.37
CA VAL A 12 -47.72 -16.69 15.03
C VAL A 12 -47.34 -15.21 15.04
N LEU A 13 -47.77 -14.47 16.11
CA LEU A 13 -47.40 -13.06 16.29
C LEU A 13 -45.91 -12.86 16.57
N VAL A 14 -45.29 -13.75 17.38
CA VAL A 14 -43.85 -13.72 17.66
C VAL A 14 -43.02 -14.09 16.45
N HIS A 15 -43.46 -15.02 15.59
CA HIS A 15 -42.78 -15.35 14.33
C HIS A 15 -42.88 -14.23 13.30
N LEU A 16 -43.97 -13.46 13.26
CA LEU A 16 -44.10 -12.32 12.34
C LEU A 16 -43.19 -11.15 12.74
N VAL A 17 -42.84 -11.02 14.04
CA VAL A 17 -41.93 -9.94 14.50
C VAL A 17 -40.45 -10.32 14.34
N LEU A 18 -40.15 -11.64 14.23
CA LEU A 18 -38.76 -12.16 14.14
C LEU A 18 -38.36 -12.61 12.73
N SER A 19 -39.22 -12.45 11.73
CA SER A 19 -38.84 -12.74 10.35
C SER A 19 -37.84 -11.68 9.83
N PRO A 20 -36.63 -12.05 9.41
CA PRO A 20 -35.64 -11.09 8.90
C PRO A 20 -36.10 -10.29 7.69
N ASP A 21 -37.16 -10.74 7.00
CA ASP A 21 -37.74 -10.08 5.84
C ASP A 21 -38.47 -8.76 6.14
N PHE A 22 -38.89 -8.52 7.39
CA PHE A 22 -39.52 -7.24 7.76
C PHE A 22 -38.53 -6.06 7.89
N LEU A 23 -37.23 -6.31 8.02
CA LEU A 23 -36.19 -5.28 8.05
C LEU A 23 -35.71 -4.86 6.65
N SER A 24 -36.12 -5.57 5.60
CA SER A 24 -35.68 -5.34 4.22
C SER A 24 -36.63 -4.46 3.37
N ALA A 25 -37.73 -3.95 3.96
CA ALA A 25 -38.79 -3.27 3.21
C ALA A 25 -38.44 -1.85 2.71
N HIS A 26 -37.31 -1.28 3.07
CA HIS A 26 -36.82 -0.01 2.54
C HIS A 26 -35.42 -0.19 1.98
N GLY A 27 -35.34 -0.83 0.81
CA GLY A 27 -34.08 -0.86 0.04
C GLY A 27 -33.52 0.56 -0.07
N ASP A 28 -32.24 0.73 0.17
CA ASP A 28 -31.56 2.01 0.06
C ASP A 28 -31.69 2.56 -1.36
N LYS A 29 -32.57 3.54 -1.54
CA LYS A 29 -32.93 4.16 -2.83
C LYS A 29 -31.93 5.26 -3.26
N ARG A 30 -30.84 5.48 -2.49
CA ARG A 30 -29.84 6.48 -2.90
C ARG A 30 -29.25 6.11 -4.27
N PRO A 31 -29.07 7.10 -5.16
CA PRO A 31 -28.43 6.88 -6.43
C PRO A 31 -27.00 6.36 -6.25
N MET A 32 -26.53 5.58 -7.20
CA MET A 32 -25.15 5.11 -7.21
C MET A 32 -24.20 6.31 -7.34
N LYS A 33 -23.31 6.48 -6.35
CA LYS A 33 -22.24 7.47 -6.35
C LYS A 33 -20.94 6.75 -6.02
N LYS A 34 -20.09 6.61 -7.05
CA LYS A 34 -18.78 5.97 -6.95
C LYS A 34 -17.71 6.97 -6.51
N GLY A 35 -16.73 6.53 -5.74
CA GLY A 35 -15.56 7.31 -5.35
C GLY A 35 -14.34 6.44 -5.14
N ILE A 36 -13.16 7.04 -5.17
CA ILE A 36 -11.87 6.39 -4.95
C ILE A 36 -11.24 6.98 -3.69
N LEU A 37 -10.70 6.10 -2.82
CA LEU A 37 -9.89 6.48 -1.67
C LEU A 37 -8.49 5.90 -1.84
N LEU A 38 -7.49 6.77 -2.05
CA LEU A 38 -6.08 6.41 -2.07
C LEU A 38 -5.53 6.39 -0.65
N VAL A 39 -4.83 5.33 -0.28
CA VAL A 39 -4.33 5.12 1.08
C VAL A 39 -2.83 4.87 1.04
N ALA A 40 -2.05 5.84 1.54
CA ALA A 40 -0.61 5.76 1.65
C ALA A 40 -0.15 5.70 3.11
N PHE A 41 1.10 5.31 3.36
CA PHE A 41 1.73 5.48 4.66
C PHE A 41 1.86 6.97 5.02
N GLY A 42 2.29 7.77 4.06
CA GLY A 42 2.54 9.20 4.18
C GLY A 42 4.03 9.55 4.21
N SER A 43 4.33 10.83 4.03
CA SER A 43 5.68 11.38 4.15
C SER A 43 5.63 12.84 4.60
N THR A 44 6.61 13.26 5.39
CA THR A 44 6.83 14.68 5.74
C THR A 44 7.81 15.35 4.79
N ILE A 45 8.43 14.61 3.89
CA ILE A 45 9.45 15.10 2.96
C ILE A 45 8.76 15.80 1.78
N PRO A 46 9.04 17.11 1.54
CA PRO A 46 8.39 17.86 0.47
C PRO A 46 8.65 17.26 -0.92
N GLU A 47 9.86 16.82 -1.20
CA GLU A 47 10.25 16.24 -2.48
C GLU A 47 9.55 14.91 -2.78
N ALA A 48 9.07 14.24 -1.74
CA ALA A 48 8.30 12.99 -1.89
C ALA A 48 6.85 13.22 -2.38
N GLN A 49 6.37 14.48 -2.44
CA GLN A 49 5.01 14.79 -2.90
C GLN A 49 4.80 14.44 -4.38
N VAL A 50 5.84 14.52 -5.21
CA VAL A 50 5.77 14.12 -6.62
C VAL A 50 5.26 12.68 -6.80
N SER A 51 5.60 11.77 -5.88
CA SER A 51 5.12 10.39 -5.88
C SER A 51 3.59 10.32 -5.74
N PHE A 52 3.00 11.13 -4.86
CA PHE A 52 1.54 11.17 -4.67
C PHE A 52 0.84 11.83 -5.85
N GLU A 53 1.42 12.88 -6.42
CA GLU A 53 0.91 13.58 -7.60
C GLU A 53 0.86 12.64 -8.81
N ASN A 54 1.92 11.88 -9.07
CA ASN A 54 1.96 10.89 -10.16
C ASN A 54 0.86 9.84 -10.03
N ILE A 55 0.68 9.27 -8.83
CA ILE A 55 -0.40 8.31 -8.57
C ILE A 55 -1.76 8.94 -8.81
N GLU A 56 -2.01 10.13 -8.23
CA GLU A 56 -3.30 10.82 -8.37
C GLU A 56 -3.62 11.14 -9.82
N GLN A 57 -2.63 11.61 -10.57
CA GLN A 57 -2.79 11.89 -12.00
C GLN A 57 -3.16 10.61 -12.77
N SER A 58 -2.43 9.52 -12.60
CA SER A 58 -2.70 8.25 -13.29
C SER A 58 -4.08 7.69 -12.94
N VAL A 59 -4.51 7.83 -11.67
CA VAL A 59 -5.85 7.42 -11.23
C VAL A 59 -6.92 8.30 -11.87
N LYS A 60 -6.75 9.62 -11.92
CA LYS A 60 -7.71 10.55 -12.54
C LYS A 60 -7.83 10.33 -14.06
N GLU A 61 -6.73 10.01 -14.72
CA GLU A 61 -6.71 9.68 -16.15
C GLU A 61 -7.43 8.35 -16.44
N THR A 62 -7.25 7.37 -15.57
CA THR A 62 -7.89 6.04 -15.71
C THR A 62 -9.37 6.05 -15.35
N PHE A 63 -9.78 6.88 -14.38
CA PHE A 63 -11.15 6.97 -13.87
C PHE A 63 -11.71 8.40 -14.00
N PRO A 64 -11.92 8.92 -15.21
CA PRO A 64 -12.33 10.30 -15.43
C PRO A 64 -13.67 10.60 -14.75
N GLY A 65 -13.74 11.72 -14.06
CA GLY A 65 -14.95 12.18 -13.37
C GLY A 65 -15.25 11.48 -12.04
N VAL A 66 -14.48 10.47 -11.63
CA VAL A 66 -14.63 9.83 -10.32
C VAL A 66 -13.88 10.64 -9.26
N PRO A 67 -14.55 11.11 -8.18
CA PRO A 67 -13.89 11.83 -7.12
C PRO A 67 -12.82 10.98 -6.41
N VAL A 68 -11.62 11.55 -6.22
CA VAL A 68 -10.47 10.92 -5.56
C VAL A 68 -10.26 11.60 -4.20
N TYR A 69 -10.11 10.77 -3.17
CA TYR A 69 -9.81 11.16 -1.79
C TYR A 69 -8.49 10.54 -1.36
N TRP A 70 -7.83 11.18 -0.40
CA TRP A 70 -6.59 10.69 0.20
C TRP A 70 -6.77 10.39 1.68
N SER A 71 -6.04 9.36 2.13
CA SER A 71 -5.85 9.09 3.56
C SER A 71 -4.48 8.46 3.83
N TYR A 72 -4.08 8.51 5.10
CA TYR A 72 -2.75 8.09 5.51
C TYR A 72 -2.83 7.17 6.72
N THR A 73 -1.93 6.18 6.80
CA THR A 73 -1.95 5.19 7.89
C THR A 73 -0.99 5.54 9.02
N SER A 74 0.11 6.24 8.73
CA SER A 74 1.10 6.60 9.75
C SER A 74 0.61 7.70 10.69
N ARG A 75 0.28 7.32 11.92
CA ARG A 75 -0.10 8.27 12.97
C ARG A 75 1.01 9.26 13.31
N ILE A 76 2.28 8.86 13.15
CA ILE A 76 3.44 9.72 13.38
C ILE A 76 3.46 10.83 12.33
N ILE A 77 3.33 10.47 11.06
CA ILE A 77 3.29 11.44 9.95
C ILE A 77 2.09 12.39 10.12
N ILE A 78 0.90 11.86 10.37
CA ILE A 78 -0.32 12.66 10.60
C ILE A 78 -0.09 13.69 11.71
N LYS A 79 0.50 13.27 12.84
CA LYS A 79 0.80 14.18 13.97
C LYS A 79 1.86 15.22 13.62
N LYS A 80 2.92 14.86 12.87
CA LYS A 80 3.94 15.80 12.43
C LYS A 80 3.34 16.85 11.51
N MET A 81 2.57 16.44 10.50
CA MET A 81 1.91 17.33 9.54
C MET A 81 0.87 18.26 10.22
N ALA A 82 0.15 17.75 11.21
CA ALA A 82 -0.79 18.58 11.99
C ALA A 82 -0.09 19.73 12.74
N LYS A 83 1.15 19.54 13.22
CA LYS A 83 1.95 20.61 13.82
C LYS A 83 2.34 21.70 12.82
N GLU A 84 2.39 21.35 11.53
CA GLU A 84 2.63 22.28 10.42
C GLU A 84 1.34 22.89 9.85
N GLY A 85 0.19 22.67 10.53
CA GLY A 85 -1.12 23.17 10.11
C GLY A 85 -1.74 22.39 8.95
N LYS A 86 -1.20 21.22 8.57
CA LYS A 86 -1.71 20.38 7.49
C LYS A 86 -2.51 19.21 8.06
N HIS A 87 -3.78 19.12 7.72
CA HIS A 87 -4.65 18.01 8.16
C HIS A 87 -4.59 16.85 7.18
N LEU A 88 -4.00 15.74 7.60
CA LEU A 88 -4.00 14.47 6.89
C LEU A 88 -5.05 13.54 7.52
N ALA A 89 -6.01 13.08 6.71
CA ALA A 89 -7.07 12.20 7.19
C ALA A 89 -6.58 10.75 7.37
N THR A 90 -7.03 10.08 8.41
CA THR A 90 -6.94 8.62 8.52
C THR A 90 -7.95 7.95 7.57
N PRO A 91 -7.80 6.65 7.24
CA PRO A 91 -8.78 5.92 6.44
C PRO A 91 -10.21 5.99 7.02
N ALA A 92 -10.35 5.94 8.33
CA ALA A 92 -11.65 6.04 9.00
C ALA A 92 -12.29 7.42 8.82
N GLU A 93 -11.53 8.50 8.98
CA GLU A 93 -12.01 9.88 8.77
C GLU A 93 -12.40 10.13 7.31
N ALA A 94 -11.59 9.64 6.36
CA ALA A 94 -11.89 9.77 4.93
C ALA A 94 -13.17 9.00 4.54
N LEU A 95 -13.32 7.75 4.99
CA LEU A 95 -14.53 6.97 4.75
C LEU A 95 -15.77 7.60 5.40
N ALA A 96 -15.66 8.11 6.63
CA ALA A 96 -16.73 8.83 7.31
C ALA A 96 -17.13 10.11 6.54
N LYS A 97 -16.15 10.84 5.99
CA LYS A 97 -16.40 12.00 5.12
C LYS A 97 -17.15 11.59 3.85
N MET A 98 -16.66 10.57 3.15
CA MET A 98 -17.31 10.07 1.93
C MET A 98 -18.74 9.57 2.22
N MET A 99 -18.96 8.91 3.36
CA MET A 99 -20.30 8.51 3.80
C MET A 99 -21.24 9.71 3.99
N ARG A 100 -20.79 10.78 4.65
CA ARG A 100 -21.58 12.02 4.80
C ARG A 100 -21.88 12.71 3.48
N GLU A 101 -21.01 12.54 2.50
CA GLU A 101 -21.18 13.06 1.14
C GLU A 101 -22.00 12.14 0.25
N ASN A 102 -22.66 11.12 0.83
CA ASN A 102 -23.56 10.17 0.19
C ASN A 102 -22.90 9.26 -0.86
N PHE A 103 -21.59 8.98 -0.76
CA PHE A 103 -21.00 7.93 -1.57
C PHE A 103 -21.61 6.57 -1.19
N THR A 104 -22.00 5.80 -2.22
CA THR A 104 -22.60 4.47 -2.05
C THR A 104 -21.66 3.35 -2.41
N GLN A 105 -20.65 3.64 -3.21
CA GLN A 105 -19.61 2.69 -3.62
C GLN A 105 -18.25 3.36 -3.52
N VAL A 106 -17.30 2.75 -2.80
CA VAL A 106 -15.94 3.29 -2.62
C VAL A 106 -14.91 2.22 -2.93
N ALA A 107 -14.08 2.47 -3.94
CA ALA A 107 -12.87 1.68 -4.18
C ALA A 107 -11.73 2.29 -3.37
N VAL A 108 -11.13 1.50 -2.50
CA VAL A 108 -10.00 1.88 -1.66
C VAL A 108 -8.75 1.26 -2.25
N GLN A 109 -7.79 2.07 -2.70
CA GLN A 109 -6.51 1.56 -3.20
C GLN A 109 -5.43 1.69 -2.14
N SER A 110 -4.88 0.55 -1.73
CA SER A 110 -3.69 0.50 -0.88
C SER A 110 -2.43 0.83 -1.71
N LEU A 111 -1.69 1.84 -1.30
CA LEU A 111 -0.42 2.23 -1.91
C LEU A 111 0.79 1.70 -1.13
N HIS A 112 0.58 0.71 -0.28
CA HIS A 112 1.65 0.01 0.41
C HIS A 112 2.40 -0.92 -0.55
N THR A 113 3.63 -1.30 -0.15
CA THR A 113 4.45 -2.21 -0.96
C THR A 113 4.01 -3.67 -0.82
N ILE A 114 3.65 -4.10 0.39
CA ILE A 114 3.31 -5.49 0.73
C ILE A 114 1.99 -5.56 1.52
N PRO A 115 1.30 -6.72 1.56
CA PRO A 115 0.11 -6.92 2.39
C PRO A 115 0.49 -7.13 3.88
N GLY A 116 1.20 -6.15 4.45
CA GLY A 116 1.68 -6.15 5.83
C GLY A 116 0.68 -5.66 6.85
N ALA A 117 1.17 -5.27 8.03
CA ALA A 117 0.35 -4.81 9.15
C ALA A 117 -0.53 -3.60 8.78
N GLU A 118 0.01 -2.64 8.03
CA GLU A 118 -0.71 -1.45 7.57
C GLU A 118 -1.89 -1.80 6.66
N PHE A 119 -1.68 -2.71 5.69
CA PHE A 119 -2.75 -3.19 4.82
C PHE A 119 -3.83 -3.94 5.58
N HIS A 120 -3.47 -4.82 6.51
CA HIS A 120 -4.45 -5.52 7.33
C HIS A 120 -5.19 -4.58 8.29
N GLY A 121 -4.52 -3.54 8.80
CA GLY A 121 -5.15 -2.46 9.55
C GLY A 121 -6.18 -1.69 8.70
N LEU A 122 -5.82 -1.41 7.44
CA LEU A 122 -6.74 -0.79 6.47
C LEU A 122 -7.97 -1.67 6.24
N LEU A 123 -7.79 -2.97 5.97
CA LEU A 123 -8.90 -3.91 5.77
C LEU A 123 -9.86 -3.93 6.99
N LYS A 124 -9.32 -3.95 8.21
CA LYS A 124 -10.13 -3.91 9.44
C LYS A 124 -10.96 -2.62 9.54
N ASN A 125 -10.41 -1.48 9.12
CA ASN A 125 -11.15 -0.22 9.07
C ASN A 125 -12.26 -0.26 8.02
N VAL A 126 -11.92 -0.67 6.80
CA VAL A 126 -12.88 -0.77 5.67
C VAL A 126 -14.06 -1.66 6.02
N HIS A 127 -13.80 -2.85 6.59
CA HIS A 127 -14.87 -3.79 6.99
C HIS A 127 -15.86 -3.19 7.98
N LYS A 128 -15.44 -2.25 8.85
CA LYS A 128 -16.35 -1.58 9.78
C LYS A 128 -17.28 -0.59 9.09
N PHE A 129 -16.90 -0.04 7.94
CA PHE A 129 -17.73 0.88 7.16
C PHE A 129 -18.64 0.15 6.18
N ALA A 130 -18.30 -1.07 5.79
CA ALA A 130 -19.14 -1.90 4.92
C ALA A 130 -20.42 -2.32 5.68
N GLY A 131 -21.58 -2.11 5.04
CA GLY A 131 -22.88 -2.55 5.60
C GLY A 131 -23.44 -1.68 6.73
N MET A 132 -22.85 -0.54 7.06
CA MET A 132 -23.46 0.41 8.00
C MET A 132 -24.80 0.92 7.46
N SER A 133 -25.83 0.95 8.35
CA SER A 133 -27.13 1.51 7.97
C SER A 133 -26.96 2.94 7.43
N LYS A 134 -27.53 3.21 6.25
CA LYS A 134 -27.38 4.48 5.50
C LYS A 134 -25.91 4.85 5.20
N GLY A 135 -24.97 3.91 5.38
CA GLY A 135 -23.55 4.05 5.09
C GLY A 135 -23.19 3.80 3.61
N ILE A 136 -21.94 3.46 3.37
CA ILE A 136 -21.46 3.06 2.06
C ILE A 136 -21.96 1.63 1.79
N LYS A 137 -22.66 1.42 0.66
CA LYS A 137 -23.25 0.12 0.32
C LYS A 137 -22.19 -0.94 0.00
N LYS A 138 -21.14 -0.53 -0.69
CA LYS A 138 -20.05 -1.42 -1.13
C LYS A 138 -18.72 -0.71 -1.01
N VAL A 139 -17.80 -1.31 -0.28
CA VAL A 139 -16.41 -0.86 -0.20
C VAL A 139 -15.53 -2.02 -0.64
N LEU A 140 -14.69 -1.79 -1.63
CA LEU A 140 -13.74 -2.78 -2.16
C LEU A 140 -12.32 -2.25 -2.00
N VAL A 141 -11.36 -3.14 -1.77
CA VAL A 141 -9.97 -2.76 -1.52
C VAL A 141 -9.09 -3.38 -2.59
N GLY A 142 -8.39 -2.53 -3.34
CA GLY A 142 -7.31 -2.93 -4.24
C GLY A 142 -6.06 -3.34 -3.45
N TYR A 143 -5.36 -4.34 -3.96
CA TYR A 143 -4.18 -4.90 -3.34
C TYR A 143 -2.99 -3.92 -3.30
N PRO A 144 -2.02 -4.11 -2.37
CA PRO A 144 -0.73 -3.41 -2.40
C PRO A 144 0.12 -3.84 -3.61
N LEU A 145 1.29 -3.23 -3.79
CA LEU A 145 2.16 -3.43 -4.96
C LEU A 145 2.53 -4.91 -5.18
N LEU A 146 2.85 -5.62 -4.11
CA LEU A 146 3.19 -7.04 -4.10
C LEU A 146 2.09 -7.82 -3.37
N ALA A 147 1.17 -8.43 -4.08
CA ALA A 147 0.09 -9.21 -3.49
C ALA A 147 0.02 -10.64 -4.02
N THR A 148 0.45 -10.87 -5.26
CA THR A 148 0.42 -12.16 -5.94
C THR A 148 1.82 -12.56 -6.41
N SER A 149 1.98 -13.82 -6.83
CA SER A 149 3.24 -14.26 -7.46
C SER A 149 3.48 -13.59 -8.81
N GLU A 150 2.42 -13.21 -9.51
CA GLU A 150 2.49 -12.47 -10.77
C GLU A 150 3.01 -11.04 -10.54
N ASP A 151 2.53 -10.38 -9.48
CA ASP A 151 3.06 -9.06 -9.08
C ASP A 151 4.55 -9.12 -8.77
N VAL A 152 5.00 -10.17 -8.04
CA VAL A 152 6.43 -10.34 -7.72
C VAL A 152 7.27 -10.46 -8.99
N GLN A 153 6.81 -11.21 -10.00
CA GLN A 153 7.49 -11.34 -11.28
C GLN A 153 7.50 -10.00 -12.05
N ARG A 154 6.32 -9.36 -12.18
CA ARG A 154 6.17 -8.08 -12.86
C ARG A 154 7.04 -6.99 -12.22
N VAL A 155 7.04 -6.91 -10.90
CA VAL A 155 7.88 -5.97 -10.14
C VAL A 155 9.36 -6.26 -10.36
N ALA A 156 9.81 -7.52 -10.33
CA ALA A 156 11.20 -7.86 -10.61
C ALA A 156 11.64 -7.40 -12.01
N GLU A 157 10.79 -7.56 -13.02
CA GLU A 157 11.07 -7.08 -14.40
C GLU A 157 11.13 -5.55 -14.47
N ILE A 158 10.27 -4.84 -13.75
CA ILE A 158 10.30 -3.38 -13.67
C ILE A 158 11.58 -2.92 -12.98
N MET A 159 11.98 -3.58 -11.88
CA MET A 159 13.23 -3.26 -11.20
C MET A 159 14.45 -3.33 -12.14
N MET A 160 14.46 -4.29 -13.07
CA MET A 160 15.51 -4.36 -14.09
C MET A 160 15.53 -3.15 -15.04
N LYS A 161 14.37 -2.56 -15.33
CA LYS A 161 14.24 -1.41 -16.27
C LYS A 161 14.65 -0.09 -15.64
N ILE A 162 14.49 0.05 -14.31
CA ILE A 162 14.79 1.31 -13.59
C ILE A 162 16.24 1.41 -13.10
N ILE A 163 17.06 0.39 -13.34
CA ILE A 163 18.48 0.40 -13.01
C ILE A 163 19.15 1.55 -13.76
N PRO A 164 20.00 2.36 -13.09
CA PRO A 164 20.75 3.42 -13.76
C PRO A 164 21.54 2.91 -14.96
N LYS A 165 21.47 3.62 -16.09
CA LYS A 165 22.14 3.22 -17.35
C LYS A 165 23.67 3.16 -17.22
N GLU A 166 24.23 3.91 -16.27
CA GLU A 166 25.66 3.98 -15.96
C GLU A 166 26.15 2.73 -15.20
N ARG A 167 25.24 1.92 -14.66
CA ARG A 167 25.58 0.70 -13.92
C ARG A 167 26.24 -0.31 -14.85
N ARG A 168 27.43 -0.76 -14.48
CA ARG A 168 28.13 -1.85 -15.17
C ARG A 168 27.67 -3.20 -14.63
N LYS A 169 27.75 -4.27 -15.40
CA LYS A 169 27.34 -5.63 -14.96
C LYS A 169 28.05 -6.13 -13.69
N LYS A 170 29.27 -5.65 -13.42
CA LYS A 170 30.05 -5.97 -12.21
C LYS A 170 29.67 -5.14 -10.99
N ASP A 171 28.89 -4.08 -11.15
CA ASP A 171 28.42 -3.25 -10.05
C ASP A 171 27.12 -3.82 -9.51
N ALA A 172 26.87 -3.68 -8.21
CA ALA A 172 25.62 -4.13 -7.61
C ALA A 172 24.52 -3.07 -7.72
N VAL A 173 23.28 -3.53 -7.58
CA VAL A 173 22.12 -2.71 -7.22
C VAL A 173 21.50 -3.29 -5.98
N VAL A 174 21.26 -2.45 -4.99
CA VAL A 174 20.64 -2.84 -3.73
C VAL A 174 19.36 -2.04 -3.54
N PHE A 175 18.23 -2.72 -3.64
CA PHE A 175 16.92 -2.14 -3.37
C PHE A 175 16.62 -2.24 -1.88
N MET A 176 16.28 -1.11 -1.26
CA MET A 176 15.96 -1.02 0.15
C MET A 176 14.45 -0.92 0.37
N GLY A 177 13.81 -2.00 0.82
CA GLY A 177 12.44 -2.01 1.32
C GLY A 177 12.37 -1.61 2.79
N HIS A 178 11.18 -1.24 3.25
CA HIS A 178 10.97 -0.94 4.67
C HIS A 178 11.18 -2.18 5.54
N GLY A 179 10.60 -3.30 5.13
CA GLY A 179 10.55 -4.51 5.95
C GLY A 179 9.45 -4.46 7.01
N THR A 180 9.31 -5.55 7.75
CA THR A 180 8.31 -5.67 8.81
C THR A 180 8.50 -6.96 9.59
N HIS A 181 8.11 -6.99 10.87
CA HIS A 181 7.97 -8.22 11.66
C HIS A 181 6.71 -9.04 11.27
N HIS A 182 5.84 -8.51 10.41
CA HIS A 182 4.67 -9.23 9.91
C HIS A 182 5.09 -10.34 8.94
N PRO A 183 4.41 -11.52 8.91
CA PRO A 183 4.72 -12.62 7.98
C PRO A 183 4.82 -12.22 6.50
N ALA A 184 4.13 -11.16 6.09
CA ALA A 184 4.22 -10.61 4.73
C ALA A 184 5.65 -10.10 4.37
N ASN A 185 6.60 -10.06 5.30
CA ASN A 185 8.00 -9.78 4.99
C ASN A 185 8.58 -10.75 3.97
N VAL A 186 8.05 -11.97 3.88
CA VAL A 186 8.42 -12.98 2.89
C VAL A 186 8.37 -12.48 1.45
N TYR A 187 7.54 -11.48 1.13
CA TYR A 187 7.51 -10.89 -0.21
C TYR A 187 8.83 -10.26 -0.63
N TYR A 188 9.57 -9.66 0.30
CA TYR A 188 10.91 -9.12 0.00
C TYR A 188 11.91 -10.24 -0.32
N ALA A 189 11.87 -11.35 0.42
CA ALA A 189 12.70 -12.51 0.16
C ALA A 189 12.36 -13.15 -1.19
N ALA A 190 11.08 -13.29 -1.51
CA ALA A 190 10.62 -13.80 -2.80
C ALA A 190 11.08 -12.88 -3.94
N LEU A 191 10.95 -11.56 -3.78
CA LEU A 191 11.39 -10.59 -4.76
C LEU A 191 12.91 -10.65 -4.95
N ASN A 192 13.69 -10.73 -3.83
CA ASN A 192 15.14 -10.91 -3.88
C ASN A 192 15.54 -12.15 -4.69
N TYR A 193 14.86 -13.28 -4.47
CA TYR A 193 15.08 -14.48 -5.27
C TYR A 193 14.83 -14.25 -6.75
N HIS A 194 13.74 -13.58 -7.13
CA HIS A 194 13.40 -13.33 -8.53
C HIS A 194 14.40 -12.38 -9.21
N VAL A 195 14.75 -11.25 -8.60
CA VAL A 195 15.71 -10.32 -9.19
C VAL A 195 17.09 -10.93 -9.36
N GLN A 196 17.54 -11.78 -8.40
CA GLN A 196 18.83 -12.47 -8.51
C GLN A 196 18.86 -13.55 -9.61
N LYS A 197 17.71 -14.09 -10.02
CA LYS A 197 17.60 -14.94 -11.20
C LYS A 197 17.79 -14.16 -12.50
N LEU A 198 17.40 -12.89 -12.53
CA LEU A 198 17.55 -12.01 -13.69
C LEU A 198 18.98 -11.43 -13.76
N ASP A 199 19.51 -10.97 -12.63
CA ASP A 199 20.89 -10.49 -12.50
C ASP A 199 21.38 -10.81 -11.06
N PRO A 200 22.42 -11.65 -10.91
CA PRO A 200 22.90 -12.05 -9.60
C PRO A 200 23.46 -10.91 -8.75
N ASN A 201 23.82 -9.77 -9.34
CA ASN A 201 24.33 -8.60 -8.63
C ASN A 201 23.23 -7.60 -8.23
N ILE A 202 21.97 -8.02 -8.26
CA ILE A 202 20.83 -7.24 -7.76
C ILE A 202 20.31 -7.87 -6.49
N PHE A 203 20.08 -7.04 -5.47
CA PHE A 203 19.66 -7.46 -4.14
C PHE A 203 18.45 -6.65 -3.68
N VAL A 204 17.61 -7.29 -2.90
CA VAL A 204 16.52 -6.64 -2.16
C VAL A 204 16.73 -6.92 -0.69
N GLY A 205 16.89 -5.87 0.11
CA GLY A 205 16.96 -5.95 1.55
C GLY A 205 15.95 -5.05 2.22
N THR A 206 15.90 -5.10 3.55
CA THR A 206 14.92 -4.37 4.35
C THR A 206 15.56 -3.69 5.56
N VAL A 207 14.96 -2.56 5.99
CA VAL A 207 15.41 -1.84 7.20
C VAL A 207 14.93 -2.57 8.47
N GLU A 208 13.67 -2.98 8.50
CA GLU A 208 13.00 -3.57 9.67
C GLU A 208 12.56 -5.03 9.43
N GLY A 209 13.37 -5.82 8.76
CA GLY A 209 12.99 -7.20 8.44
C GLY A 209 14.15 -8.00 7.89
N TRP A 210 13.86 -8.98 7.06
CA TRP A 210 14.85 -9.84 6.43
C TRP A 210 14.60 -9.92 4.92
N PRO A 211 15.63 -9.90 4.02
CA PRO A 211 17.09 -9.85 4.33
C PRO A 211 17.54 -8.47 4.86
N GLU A 212 18.50 -8.50 5.78
CA GLU A 212 19.12 -7.28 6.35
C GLU A 212 20.34 -6.85 5.54
N ILE A 213 20.85 -5.64 5.84
CA ILE A 213 22.04 -5.10 5.16
C ILE A 213 23.30 -5.96 5.41
N ASP A 214 23.39 -6.64 6.55
CA ASP A 214 24.57 -7.46 6.89
C ASP A 214 24.68 -8.70 5.99
N GLU A 215 23.57 -9.36 5.63
CA GLU A 215 23.59 -10.46 4.67
C GLU A 215 23.98 -9.97 3.28
N ILE A 216 23.38 -8.84 2.85
CA ILE A 216 23.73 -8.24 1.54
C ILE A 216 25.19 -7.85 1.50
N LYS A 217 25.72 -7.23 2.55
CA LYS A 217 27.12 -6.85 2.68
C LYS A 217 28.04 -8.08 2.53
N ALA A 218 27.69 -9.19 3.18
CA ALA A 218 28.47 -10.44 3.08
C ALA A 218 28.49 -10.95 1.63
N ASP A 219 27.36 -10.95 0.93
CA ASP A 219 27.26 -11.34 -0.47
C ASP A 219 28.06 -10.42 -1.40
N LEU A 220 27.97 -9.11 -1.20
CA LEU A 220 28.70 -8.12 -1.98
C LEU A 220 30.23 -8.32 -1.83
N LYS A 221 30.70 -8.61 -0.61
CA LYS A 221 32.12 -8.92 -0.34
C LYS A 221 32.55 -10.22 -1.01
N LEU A 222 31.77 -11.28 -0.89
CA LEU A 222 32.04 -12.58 -1.51
C LEU A 222 32.19 -12.43 -3.04
N ARG A 223 31.35 -11.59 -3.65
CA ARG A 223 31.36 -11.29 -5.10
C ARG A 223 32.39 -10.22 -5.48
N ARG A 224 33.14 -9.68 -4.51
CA ARG A 224 34.17 -8.65 -4.72
C ARG A 224 33.62 -7.38 -5.39
N ILE A 225 32.38 -7.02 -5.09
CA ILE A 225 31.75 -5.80 -5.58
C ILE A 225 32.52 -4.57 -5.08
N LYS A 226 32.69 -3.58 -5.94
CA LYS A 226 33.39 -2.32 -5.62
C LYS A 226 32.47 -1.09 -5.71
N GLN A 227 31.33 -1.22 -6.35
CA GLN A 227 30.34 -0.16 -6.45
C GLN A 227 28.93 -0.74 -6.35
N ALA A 228 28.05 -0.05 -5.62
CA ALA A 228 26.65 -0.40 -5.46
C ALA A 228 25.76 0.83 -5.64
N TYR A 229 24.69 0.69 -6.41
CA TYR A 229 23.61 1.65 -6.49
C TYR A 229 22.58 1.31 -5.42
N LEU A 230 22.20 2.28 -4.61
CA LEU A 230 21.21 2.12 -3.54
C LEU A 230 19.91 2.77 -3.98
N ILE A 231 18.83 2.00 -4.05
CA ILE A 231 17.53 2.46 -4.57
C ILE A 231 16.44 2.13 -3.55
N PRO A 232 15.62 3.09 -3.09
CA PRO A 232 14.52 2.76 -2.19
C PRO A 232 13.43 1.98 -2.91
N PHE A 233 13.01 0.87 -2.33
CA PHE A 233 11.85 0.10 -2.77
C PHE A 233 10.67 0.39 -1.84
N MET A 234 10.24 1.64 -1.86
CA MET A 234 9.13 2.22 -1.11
C MET A 234 8.37 3.18 -2.01
N SER A 235 7.07 3.38 -1.79
CA SER A 235 6.25 4.26 -2.64
C SER A 235 6.82 5.67 -2.77
N VAL A 236 7.46 6.17 -1.72
CA VAL A 236 8.10 7.49 -1.68
C VAL A 236 9.54 7.37 -1.18
N ALA A 237 10.45 8.19 -1.70
CA ALA A 237 11.80 8.37 -1.17
C ALA A 237 11.76 9.31 0.05
N GLY A 238 11.19 8.79 1.16
CA GLY A 238 11.00 9.50 2.42
C GLY A 238 12.21 9.45 3.36
N ASP A 239 11.93 9.48 4.66
CA ASP A 239 12.92 9.53 5.73
C ASP A 239 13.92 8.36 5.67
N HIS A 240 13.44 7.12 5.57
CA HIS A 240 14.29 5.93 5.45
C HIS A 240 15.25 5.98 4.24
N ALA A 241 14.80 6.46 3.08
CA ALA A 241 15.65 6.58 1.91
C ALA A 241 16.76 7.63 2.09
N ARG A 242 16.47 8.71 2.81
CA ARG A 242 17.39 9.83 3.00
C ARG A 242 18.35 9.62 4.17
N ASN A 243 17.88 8.98 5.23
CA ASN A 243 18.66 8.76 6.45
C ASN A 243 19.21 7.32 6.51
N ASP A 244 18.38 6.29 6.59
CA ASP A 244 18.83 4.91 6.81
C ASP A 244 19.55 4.33 5.58
N MET A 245 19.16 4.75 4.35
CA MET A 245 19.84 4.30 3.14
C MET A 245 21.05 5.16 2.80
N ALA A 246 20.87 6.48 2.70
CA ALA A 246 21.85 7.38 2.08
C ALA A 246 22.43 8.41 3.04
N GLY A 247 22.02 8.43 4.30
CA GLY A 247 22.44 9.39 5.29
C GLY A 247 23.94 9.25 5.68
N PRO A 248 24.47 10.26 6.40
CA PRO A 248 25.86 10.27 6.83
C PRO A 248 26.11 9.44 8.09
N GLU A 249 25.05 9.01 8.78
CA GLU A 249 25.17 8.29 10.06
C GLU A 249 25.86 6.94 9.88
N PRO A 250 26.59 6.46 10.92
CA PRO A 250 27.40 5.23 10.82
C PRO A 250 26.62 3.96 10.52
N ASP A 251 25.33 3.94 10.82
CA ASP A 251 24.39 2.82 10.67
C ASP A 251 23.57 2.91 9.35
N SER A 252 23.76 3.97 8.56
CA SER A 252 23.18 4.01 7.23
C SER A 252 23.77 2.94 6.31
N TRP A 253 22.97 2.40 5.41
CA TRP A 253 23.42 1.38 4.44
C TRP A 253 24.64 1.85 3.64
N LYS A 254 24.62 3.11 3.20
CA LYS A 254 25.74 3.74 2.51
C LYS A 254 27.01 3.68 3.38
N SER A 255 26.95 4.16 4.63
CA SER A 255 28.12 4.20 5.52
C SER A 255 28.63 2.80 5.86
N ILE A 256 27.73 1.82 6.08
CA ILE A 256 28.08 0.42 6.33
C ILE A 256 28.84 -0.17 5.14
N LEU A 257 28.39 0.06 3.91
CA LEU A 257 29.02 -0.49 2.71
C LEU A 257 30.31 0.25 2.36
N GLU A 258 30.38 1.56 2.55
CA GLU A 258 31.58 2.36 2.27
C GLU A 258 32.74 2.00 3.23
N LYS A 259 32.45 1.63 4.47
CA LYS A 259 33.46 1.07 5.41
C LYS A 259 34.10 -0.21 4.90
N GLU A 260 33.40 -0.99 4.07
CA GLU A 260 33.91 -2.20 3.43
C GLU A 260 34.59 -1.93 2.07
N GLY A 261 34.79 -0.67 1.71
CA GLY A 261 35.42 -0.25 0.45
C GLY A 261 34.53 -0.43 -0.78
N ILE A 262 33.21 -0.40 -0.59
CA ILE A 262 32.20 -0.45 -1.66
C ILE A 262 31.67 0.97 -1.87
N GLN A 263 31.98 1.59 -3.00
CA GLN A 263 31.46 2.92 -3.35
C GLN A 263 29.94 2.88 -3.54
N CYS A 264 29.21 3.74 -2.85
CA CYS A 264 27.75 3.79 -2.93
C CYS A 264 27.26 4.98 -3.75
N VAL A 265 26.26 4.73 -4.62
CA VAL A 265 25.57 5.73 -5.43
C VAL A 265 24.08 5.70 -5.10
N PRO A 266 23.58 6.57 -4.20
CA PRO A 266 22.17 6.65 -3.88
C PRO A 266 21.33 7.21 -5.02
N VAL A 267 20.18 6.57 -5.30
CA VAL A 267 19.15 7.04 -6.23
C VAL A 267 17.88 7.32 -5.43
N LEU A 268 17.66 8.58 -5.09
CA LEU A 268 16.57 8.99 -4.18
C LEU A 268 15.24 9.17 -4.94
N LYS A 269 14.74 8.09 -5.53
CA LYS A 269 13.43 8.04 -6.19
C LYS A 269 12.59 6.91 -5.60
N GLY A 270 11.37 7.23 -5.19
CA GLY A 270 10.39 6.24 -4.75
C GLY A 270 9.79 5.44 -5.92
N THR A 271 9.20 4.28 -5.62
CA THR A 271 8.59 3.44 -6.68
C THR A 271 7.46 4.18 -7.40
N ALA A 272 6.73 5.09 -6.75
CA ALA A 272 5.68 5.88 -7.38
C ALA A 272 6.18 7.03 -8.29
N GLU A 273 7.49 7.19 -8.43
CA GLU A 273 8.10 8.07 -9.43
C GLU A 273 8.42 7.35 -10.76
N TYR A 274 8.07 6.06 -10.86
CA TYR A 274 8.18 5.26 -12.06
C TYR A 274 6.80 4.77 -12.47
N GLN A 275 6.37 5.15 -13.67
CA GLN A 275 5.01 4.88 -14.15
C GLN A 275 4.65 3.39 -14.12
N GLU A 276 5.60 2.53 -14.42
CA GLU A 276 5.37 1.09 -14.47
C GLU A 276 4.96 0.49 -13.11
N PHE A 277 5.44 1.04 -11.98
CA PHE A 277 4.96 0.64 -10.66
C PHE A 277 3.59 1.26 -10.35
N VAL A 278 3.37 2.51 -10.75
CA VAL A 278 2.06 3.16 -10.58
C VAL A 278 0.98 2.37 -11.32
N ASP A 279 1.28 1.86 -12.51
CA ASP A 279 0.38 1.05 -13.32
C ASP A 279 -0.09 -0.22 -12.58
N ILE A 280 0.75 -0.86 -11.73
CA ILE A 280 0.32 -2.01 -10.93
C ILE A 280 -0.76 -1.61 -9.93
N TRP A 281 -0.58 -0.50 -9.19
CA TRP A 281 -1.61 -0.03 -8.27
C TRP A 281 -2.90 0.40 -8.98
N VAL A 282 -2.78 1.01 -10.16
CA VAL A 282 -3.94 1.37 -10.99
C VAL A 282 -4.68 0.13 -11.49
N ASP A 283 -3.96 -0.93 -11.88
CA ASP A 283 -4.56 -2.21 -12.29
C ASP A 283 -5.30 -2.88 -11.13
N HIS A 284 -4.72 -2.88 -9.91
CA HIS A 284 -5.39 -3.39 -8.71
C HIS A 284 -6.64 -2.58 -8.36
N LEU A 285 -6.57 -1.24 -8.50
CA LEU A 285 -7.74 -0.39 -8.35
C LEU A 285 -8.81 -0.67 -9.41
N ARG A 286 -8.43 -0.88 -10.67
CA ARG A 286 -9.34 -1.22 -11.77
C ARG A 286 -10.09 -2.51 -11.47
N THR A 287 -9.37 -3.55 -11.05
CA THR A 287 -9.97 -4.83 -10.64
C THR A 287 -10.99 -4.63 -9.51
N ALA A 288 -10.65 -3.84 -8.48
CA ALA A 288 -11.61 -3.54 -7.42
C ALA A 288 -12.82 -2.74 -7.95
N PHE A 289 -12.60 -1.81 -8.88
CA PHE A 289 -13.64 -0.93 -9.41
C PHE A 289 -14.63 -1.67 -10.33
N GLU A 290 -14.16 -2.64 -11.10
CA GLU A 290 -14.99 -3.49 -11.98
C GLU A 290 -15.99 -4.33 -11.19
N HIS A 291 -15.67 -4.73 -9.96
CA HIS A 291 -16.58 -5.46 -9.09
C HIS A 291 -17.73 -4.60 -8.49
N PHE A 292 -17.86 -3.34 -8.90
CA PHE A 292 -19.03 -2.53 -8.56
C PHE A 292 -20.23 -2.76 -9.51
N GLU A 293 -20.01 -3.43 -10.60
CA GLU A 293 -21.07 -3.74 -11.57
C GLU A 293 -21.91 -4.95 -11.18
#